data_286bc1fed2a0af662de5f30965c2d1e9
#
_entry.id   286bc1fed2a0af662de5f30965c2d1e9
#
_cell.length_a   1.000
_cell.length_b   1.000
_cell.length_c   1.000
_cell.angle_alpha   90.00
_cell.angle_beta   90.00
_cell.angle_gamma   90.00
#
_symmetry.space_group_name_H-M   'P 1'
#
loop_
_entity.id
_entity.type
_entity.pdbx_description
1 polymer ?
#
loop_
_entity_poly.entity_id
_entity_poly.type
_entity_poly.pdbx_seq_one_letter_code
_entity_poly.pdbx_strand_id
1 'polypeptide(L)'
;CMNFGEVMRLPWKRREQWQERLGRNKTILWEKLREALASVVPITVIVLILSFTVAPIPTETLLAFLIGAVMVILGIGLFSLGADTAMTPIGERVGAAMTRSRKLWVVAAVGFLIGVIVTVSEPDLQVLAQQVPGVPNATLVGAVAVGVGVFLVIAMLRILFRIPLNRMLIVFYILVFALALFVPEDFLAIAFDSGGVTTGPMTVPFIMALGVGVASIRSDENAAQDSFGLVALCSVGPILAVMVLALIYPGAGVYTPVEIPSVTDSRALWHLFQVELPAYLSEVAVCLAPIALFFAVFQAVSLKLKKKKVLKIVIGILYTYVGLVLFLTGANVGFMPAASYLSRQIAGLSFNWILIPIGMLMGWFIVQAEPAVHVLNKQVEEITSGAIPG
;
A
#
# COMPACT_ATOMS: atom_id res chain seq x y z
N CYS A 1 -3.42 -23.96 -18.39
CA CYS A 1 -3.15 -25.05 -17.42
C CYS A 1 -2.96 -26.33 -18.19
N MET A 2 -1.76 -26.89 -18.17
CA MET A 2 -1.53 -28.24 -18.68
C MET A 2 -2.13 -29.27 -17.71
N ASN A 3 -2.88 -30.24 -18.21
CA ASN A 3 -3.46 -31.31 -17.43
C ASN A 3 -2.34 -32.27 -16.96
N PHE A 4 -2.50 -32.92 -15.79
CA PHE A 4 -1.50 -33.82 -15.20
C PHE A 4 -1.00 -34.90 -16.18
N GLY A 5 -1.89 -35.39 -17.06
CA GLY A 5 -1.57 -36.33 -18.11
C GLY A 5 -0.68 -35.79 -19.25
N GLU A 6 -0.73 -34.48 -19.52
CA GLU A 6 0.13 -33.83 -20.52
C GLU A 6 1.55 -33.60 -19.96
N VAL A 7 1.67 -33.30 -18.66
CA VAL A 7 2.95 -33.13 -17.96
C VAL A 7 3.73 -34.46 -17.94
N MET A 8 3.03 -35.59 -17.81
CA MET A 8 3.64 -36.92 -17.81
C MET A 8 4.21 -37.34 -19.15
N ARG A 9 3.79 -36.71 -20.25
CA ARG A 9 4.30 -36.96 -21.63
C ARG A 9 5.50 -36.07 -22.01
N LEU A 10 5.93 -35.14 -21.13
CA LEU A 10 7.08 -34.29 -21.40
C LEU A 10 8.41 -35.03 -21.24
N PRO A 11 9.45 -34.70 -22.03
CA PRO A 11 10.79 -35.20 -21.83
C PRO A 11 11.29 -34.90 -20.41
N TRP A 12 12.05 -35.82 -19.79
CA TRP A 12 12.54 -35.76 -18.41
C TRP A 12 13.06 -34.38 -18.00
N LYS A 13 13.96 -33.76 -18.76
CA LYS A 13 14.51 -32.43 -18.50
C LYS A 13 13.46 -31.31 -18.42
N ARG A 14 12.38 -31.41 -19.21
CA ARG A 14 11.28 -30.46 -19.15
C ARG A 14 10.37 -30.71 -17.95
N ARG A 15 10.27 -31.94 -17.50
CA ARG A 15 9.50 -32.35 -16.32
C ARG A 15 10.19 -31.85 -15.05
N GLU A 16 11.50 -32.02 -14.91
CA GLU A 16 12.29 -31.44 -13.80
C GLU A 16 12.18 -29.92 -13.74
N GLN A 17 12.38 -29.22 -14.85
CA GLN A 17 12.23 -27.77 -14.92
C GLN A 17 10.81 -27.31 -14.56
N TRP A 18 9.79 -28.13 -14.83
CA TRP A 18 8.41 -27.85 -14.49
C TRP A 18 8.13 -28.08 -13.00
N GLN A 19 8.68 -29.13 -12.42
CA GLN A 19 8.60 -29.43 -11.01
C GLN A 19 9.37 -28.41 -10.15
N GLU A 20 10.57 -28.00 -10.58
CA GLU A 20 11.33 -26.92 -9.94
C GLU A 20 10.58 -25.57 -9.98
N ARG A 21 9.93 -25.25 -11.10
CA ARG A 21 9.11 -24.04 -11.23
C ARG A 21 7.88 -24.08 -10.34
N LEU A 22 7.21 -25.22 -10.26
CA LEU A 22 6.05 -25.40 -9.37
C LEU A 22 6.48 -25.35 -7.90
N GLY A 23 7.59 -25.98 -7.54
CA GLY A 23 8.17 -25.90 -6.20
C GLY A 23 8.46 -24.45 -5.81
N ARG A 24 9.18 -23.73 -6.67
CA ARG A 24 9.53 -22.32 -6.46
C ARG A 24 8.29 -21.41 -6.35
N ASN A 25 7.27 -21.61 -7.19
CA ASN A 25 6.04 -20.81 -7.11
C ASN A 25 5.25 -21.10 -5.83
N LYS A 26 5.21 -22.35 -5.36
CA LYS A 26 4.61 -22.70 -4.07
C LYS A 26 5.36 -22.05 -2.90
N THR A 27 6.68 -22.01 -2.96
CA THR A 27 7.51 -21.37 -1.91
C THR A 27 7.22 -19.87 -1.84
N ILE A 28 7.19 -19.17 -2.97
CA ILE A 28 6.90 -17.73 -3.02
C ILE A 28 5.49 -17.42 -2.50
N LEU A 29 4.48 -18.19 -2.92
CA LEU A 29 3.10 -17.99 -2.43
C LEU A 29 3.01 -18.25 -0.93
N TRP A 30 3.70 -19.28 -0.43
CA TRP A 30 3.75 -19.59 0.99
C TRP A 30 4.45 -18.51 1.82
N GLU A 31 5.56 -17.94 1.30
CA GLU A 31 6.22 -16.78 1.92
C GLU A 31 5.25 -15.61 2.05
N LYS A 32 4.56 -15.23 0.96
CA LYS A 32 3.60 -14.11 0.97
C LYS A 32 2.41 -14.37 1.90
N LEU A 33 1.93 -15.61 1.96
CA LEU A 33 0.88 -15.98 2.89
C LEU A 33 1.37 -15.95 4.35
N ARG A 34 2.61 -16.36 4.61
CA ARG A 34 3.22 -16.30 5.93
C ARG A 34 3.42 -14.85 6.39
N GLU A 35 3.86 -13.95 5.50
CA GLU A 35 3.96 -12.51 5.75
C GLU A 35 2.57 -11.96 6.13
N ALA A 36 1.54 -12.25 5.34
CA ALA A 36 0.16 -11.84 5.64
C ALA A 36 -0.37 -12.39 6.97
N LEU A 37 -0.09 -13.65 7.28
CA LEU A 37 -0.46 -14.25 8.57
C LEU A 37 0.26 -13.56 9.74
N ALA A 38 1.55 -13.27 9.60
CA ALA A 38 2.32 -12.58 10.62
C ALA A 38 1.78 -11.17 10.91
N SER A 39 1.20 -10.51 9.91
CA SER A 39 0.57 -9.19 10.04
C SER A 39 -0.79 -9.24 10.72
N VAL A 40 -1.67 -10.12 10.27
CA VAL A 40 -3.09 -10.09 10.63
C VAL A 40 -3.40 -10.89 11.89
N VAL A 41 -2.72 -12.02 12.11
CA VAL A 41 -3.01 -12.91 13.27
C VAL A 41 -2.79 -12.23 14.61
N PRO A 42 -1.70 -11.48 14.87
CA PRO A 42 -1.53 -10.79 16.14
C PRO A 42 -2.65 -9.81 16.44
N ILE A 43 -3.07 -9.03 15.45
CA ILE A 43 -4.19 -8.08 15.57
C ILE A 43 -5.49 -8.82 15.86
N THR A 44 -5.74 -9.91 15.12
CA THR A 44 -6.92 -10.77 15.34
C THR A 44 -6.95 -11.33 16.76
N VAL A 45 -5.82 -11.81 17.28
CA VAL A 45 -5.71 -12.32 18.66
C VAL A 45 -5.96 -11.22 19.68
N ILE A 46 -5.41 -10.02 19.49
CA ILE A 46 -5.66 -8.88 20.40
C ILE A 46 -7.15 -8.55 20.43
N VAL A 47 -7.80 -8.44 19.28
CA VAL A 47 -9.25 -8.15 19.18
C VAL A 47 -10.05 -9.24 19.87
N LEU A 48 -9.71 -10.53 19.71
CA LEU A 48 -10.38 -11.62 20.41
C LEU A 48 -10.20 -11.53 21.93
N ILE A 49 -8.98 -11.28 22.41
CA ILE A 49 -8.71 -11.12 23.85
C ILE A 49 -9.55 -9.98 24.41
N LEU A 50 -9.59 -8.83 23.74
CA LEU A 50 -10.38 -7.68 24.16
C LEU A 50 -11.88 -7.97 24.13
N SER A 51 -12.34 -8.71 23.14
CA SER A 51 -13.75 -9.11 23.02
C SER A 51 -14.19 -10.04 24.14
N PHE A 52 -13.32 -10.93 24.61
CA PHE A 52 -13.66 -11.87 25.70
C PHE A 52 -13.40 -11.31 27.10
N THR A 53 -12.69 -10.17 27.24
CA THR A 53 -12.27 -9.65 28.56
C THR A 53 -12.83 -8.28 28.88
N VAL A 54 -12.58 -7.28 28.04
CA VAL A 54 -12.79 -5.85 28.35
C VAL A 54 -14.03 -5.28 27.67
N ALA A 55 -14.24 -5.62 26.41
CA ALA A 55 -15.29 -5.01 25.58
C ALA A 55 -15.95 -6.09 24.70
N PRO A 56 -16.95 -6.81 25.22
CA PRO A 56 -17.64 -7.87 24.47
C PRO A 56 -18.23 -7.34 23.16
N ILE A 57 -17.79 -7.94 22.05
CA ILE A 57 -18.30 -7.64 20.71
C ILE A 57 -19.54 -8.51 20.45
N PRO A 58 -20.61 -7.98 19.82
CA PRO A 58 -21.73 -8.80 19.37
C PRO A 58 -21.26 -9.94 18.48
N THR A 59 -21.86 -11.13 18.64
CA THR A 59 -21.42 -12.35 17.96
C THR A 59 -21.39 -12.20 16.44
N GLU A 60 -22.33 -11.45 15.88
CA GLU A 60 -22.44 -11.18 14.45
C GLU A 60 -21.25 -10.36 13.95
N THR A 61 -20.91 -9.29 14.66
CA THR A 61 -19.75 -8.44 14.35
C THR A 61 -18.43 -9.20 14.50
N LEU A 62 -18.34 -10.05 15.54
CA LEU A 62 -17.16 -10.91 15.75
C LEU A 62 -17.01 -11.93 14.61
N LEU A 63 -18.12 -12.51 14.15
CA LEU A 63 -18.10 -13.46 13.04
C LEU A 63 -17.73 -12.75 11.72
N ALA A 64 -18.28 -11.55 11.46
CA ALA A 64 -17.89 -10.72 10.32
C ALA A 64 -16.38 -10.40 10.36
N PHE A 65 -15.85 -10.06 11.53
CA PHE A 65 -14.44 -9.80 11.76
C PHE A 65 -13.57 -11.02 11.43
N LEU A 66 -13.94 -12.22 11.87
CA LEU A 66 -13.17 -13.45 11.60
C LEU A 66 -13.17 -13.81 10.11
N ILE A 67 -14.32 -13.68 9.44
CA ILE A 67 -14.41 -13.86 7.98
C ILE A 67 -13.55 -12.81 7.28
N GLY A 68 -13.66 -11.55 7.71
CA GLY A 68 -12.85 -10.44 7.22
C GLY A 68 -11.35 -10.70 7.40
N ALA A 69 -10.92 -11.26 8.54
CA ALA A 69 -9.52 -11.61 8.80
C ALA A 69 -8.98 -12.63 7.77
N VAL A 70 -9.76 -13.65 7.46
CA VAL A 70 -9.39 -14.63 6.41
C VAL A 70 -9.28 -13.95 5.05
N MET A 71 -10.25 -13.09 4.70
CA MET A 71 -10.24 -12.35 3.44
C MET A 71 -9.03 -11.40 3.36
N VAL A 72 -8.69 -10.69 4.44
CA VAL A 72 -7.53 -9.79 4.52
C VAL A 72 -6.23 -10.59 4.35
N ILE A 73 -6.07 -11.73 5.02
CA ILE A 73 -4.87 -12.59 4.88
C ILE A 73 -4.68 -13.04 3.42
N LEU A 74 -5.74 -13.57 2.81
CA LEU A 74 -5.70 -14.00 1.41
C LEU A 74 -5.47 -12.81 0.47
N GLY A 75 -6.12 -11.68 0.78
CA GLY A 75 -6.02 -10.43 0.07
C GLY A 75 -4.59 -9.90 0.03
N ILE A 76 -3.95 -9.72 1.19
CA ILE A 76 -2.56 -9.26 1.31
C ILE A 76 -1.60 -10.21 0.59
N GLY A 77 -1.77 -11.53 0.76
CA GLY A 77 -0.89 -12.52 0.12
C GLY A 77 -0.95 -12.46 -1.41
N LEU A 78 -2.15 -12.41 -1.99
CA LEU A 78 -2.33 -12.30 -3.44
C LEU A 78 -1.88 -10.93 -3.97
N PHE A 79 -2.22 -9.87 -3.27
CA PHE A 79 -1.87 -8.51 -3.61
C PHE A 79 -0.35 -8.30 -3.63
N SER A 80 0.38 -8.71 -2.56
CA SER A 80 1.83 -8.66 -2.49
C SER A 80 2.50 -9.44 -3.62
N LEU A 81 2.01 -10.65 -3.90
CA LEU A 81 2.49 -11.46 -5.04
C LEU A 81 2.26 -10.76 -6.38
N GLY A 82 1.12 -10.11 -6.53
CA GLY A 82 0.77 -9.34 -7.72
C GLY A 82 1.66 -8.11 -7.89
N ALA A 83 1.88 -7.35 -6.81
CA ALA A 83 2.74 -6.17 -6.80
C ALA A 83 4.18 -6.53 -7.19
N ASP A 84 4.78 -7.55 -6.58
CA ASP A 84 6.12 -8.03 -6.93
C ASP A 84 6.22 -8.53 -8.38
N THR A 85 5.15 -9.11 -8.90
CA THR A 85 5.13 -9.68 -10.25
C THR A 85 4.90 -8.65 -11.34
N ALA A 86 4.17 -7.58 -11.06
CA ALA A 86 3.80 -6.54 -12.02
C ALA A 86 4.48 -5.20 -11.73
N MET A 87 4.33 -4.63 -10.51
CA MET A 87 4.72 -3.26 -10.22
C MET A 87 6.24 -3.07 -10.24
N THR A 88 7.00 -3.92 -9.56
CA THR A 88 8.46 -3.85 -9.55
C THR A 88 9.06 -3.95 -10.97
N PRO A 89 8.71 -4.93 -11.82
CA PRO A 89 9.21 -4.97 -13.19
C PRO A 89 8.77 -3.80 -14.07
N ILE A 90 7.61 -3.22 -13.82
CA ILE A 90 7.15 -2.00 -14.54
C ILE A 90 8.03 -0.82 -14.11
N GLY A 91 8.17 -0.59 -12.79
CA GLY A 91 8.96 0.50 -12.23
C GLY A 91 10.40 0.52 -12.72
N GLU A 92 11.12 -0.62 -12.64
CA GLU A 92 12.50 -0.76 -13.12
C GLU A 92 12.66 -0.36 -14.59
N ARG A 93 11.73 -0.80 -15.44
CA ARG A 93 11.81 -0.57 -16.88
C ARG A 93 11.43 0.83 -17.28
N VAL A 94 10.44 1.38 -16.60
CA VAL A 94 10.02 2.76 -16.79
C VAL A 94 11.15 3.68 -16.34
N GLY A 95 11.74 3.45 -15.18
CA GLY A 95 12.92 4.17 -14.69
C GLY A 95 14.07 4.13 -15.70
N ALA A 96 14.45 2.93 -16.16
CA ALA A 96 15.50 2.77 -17.16
C ALA A 96 15.17 3.41 -18.53
N ALA A 97 13.90 3.47 -18.91
CA ALA A 97 13.47 4.13 -20.16
C ALA A 97 13.51 5.66 -20.05
N MET A 98 13.09 6.19 -18.89
CA MET A 98 13.12 7.64 -18.63
C MET A 98 14.54 8.19 -18.71
N THR A 99 15.50 7.44 -18.18
CA THR A 99 16.91 7.84 -18.15
C THR A 99 17.56 7.95 -19.53
N ARG A 100 17.07 7.17 -20.49
CA ARG A 100 17.53 7.26 -21.89
C ARG A 100 17.16 8.56 -22.57
N SER A 101 16.10 9.23 -22.10
CA SER A 101 15.57 10.45 -22.74
C SER A 101 16.51 11.66 -22.65
N ARG A 102 17.43 11.72 -21.67
CA ARG A 102 18.34 12.85 -21.36
C ARG A 102 17.66 14.23 -21.25
N LYS A 103 16.33 14.32 -21.38
CA LYS A 103 15.55 15.55 -21.29
C LYS A 103 14.93 15.66 -19.92
N LEU A 104 15.35 16.64 -19.13
CA LEU A 104 14.92 16.86 -17.76
C LEU A 104 13.40 16.99 -17.63
N TRP A 105 12.76 17.74 -18.54
CA TRP A 105 11.32 17.93 -18.53
C TRP A 105 10.53 16.63 -18.77
N VAL A 106 11.06 15.70 -19.60
CA VAL A 106 10.44 14.38 -19.82
C VAL A 106 10.51 13.54 -18.54
N VAL A 107 11.67 13.56 -17.88
CA VAL A 107 11.86 12.86 -16.59
C VAL A 107 10.88 13.41 -15.56
N ALA A 108 10.76 14.74 -15.45
CA ALA A 108 9.83 15.38 -14.52
C ALA A 108 8.36 15.10 -14.86
N ALA A 109 7.95 15.23 -16.13
CA ALA A 109 6.56 14.99 -16.53
C ALA A 109 6.14 13.53 -16.36
N VAL A 110 6.98 12.59 -16.78
CA VAL A 110 6.71 11.15 -16.61
C VAL A 110 6.76 10.77 -15.12
N GLY A 111 7.72 11.29 -14.36
CA GLY A 111 7.81 11.08 -12.91
C GLY A 111 6.58 11.58 -12.18
N PHE A 112 6.11 12.80 -12.48
CA PHE A 112 4.87 13.34 -11.92
C PHE A 112 3.67 12.44 -12.23
N LEU A 113 3.49 12.10 -13.50
CA LEU A 113 2.38 11.25 -13.95
C LEU A 113 2.38 9.88 -13.24
N ILE A 114 3.56 9.29 -13.12
CA ILE A 114 3.74 8.01 -12.42
C ILE A 114 3.37 8.15 -10.94
N GLY A 115 3.89 9.19 -10.27
CA GLY A 115 3.58 9.44 -8.87
C GLY A 115 2.08 9.54 -8.62
N VAL A 116 1.38 10.30 -9.47
CA VAL A 116 -0.08 10.43 -9.41
C VAL A 116 -0.76 9.08 -9.65
N ILE A 117 -0.42 8.37 -10.73
CA ILE A 117 -1.08 7.12 -11.12
C ILE A 117 -0.91 6.05 -10.06
N VAL A 118 0.31 5.85 -9.56
CA VAL A 118 0.60 4.80 -8.56
C VAL A 118 -0.11 5.11 -7.24
N THR A 119 -0.13 6.38 -6.83
CA THR A 119 -0.79 6.79 -5.59
C THR A 119 -2.30 6.67 -5.66
N VAL A 120 -2.94 7.04 -6.78
CA VAL A 120 -4.38 6.82 -6.97
C VAL A 120 -4.74 5.33 -6.90
N SER A 121 -3.82 4.46 -7.29
CA SER A 121 -4.02 3.00 -7.25
C SER A 121 -3.73 2.38 -5.88
N GLU A 122 -3.30 3.17 -4.88
CA GLU A 122 -3.01 2.66 -3.54
C GLU A 122 -4.31 2.40 -2.77
N PRO A 123 -4.54 1.15 -2.30
CA PRO A 123 -5.79 0.79 -1.63
C PRO A 123 -5.97 1.47 -0.28
N ASP A 124 -4.88 1.60 0.48
CA ASP A 124 -4.90 2.19 1.81
C ASP A 124 -5.32 3.66 1.75
N LEU A 125 -5.00 4.36 0.65
CA LEU A 125 -5.46 5.73 0.39
C LEU A 125 -6.98 5.80 0.19
N GLN A 126 -7.58 4.79 -0.44
CA GLN A 126 -9.03 4.74 -0.61
C GLN A 126 -9.72 4.53 0.75
N VAL A 127 -9.17 3.65 1.59
CA VAL A 127 -9.67 3.45 2.96
C VAL A 127 -9.56 4.75 3.78
N LEU A 128 -8.43 5.45 3.73
CA LEU A 128 -8.25 6.74 4.40
C LEU A 128 -9.30 7.76 3.91
N ALA A 129 -9.50 7.86 2.60
CA ALA A 129 -10.45 8.83 2.04
C ALA A 129 -11.90 8.58 2.49
N GLN A 130 -12.30 7.33 2.66
CA GLN A 130 -13.62 6.96 3.18
C GLN A 130 -13.83 7.33 4.66
N GLN A 131 -12.72 7.49 5.41
CA GLN A 131 -12.76 7.83 6.85
C GLN A 131 -12.77 9.34 7.11
N VAL A 132 -12.62 10.18 6.09
CA VAL A 132 -12.58 11.65 6.22
C VAL A 132 -13.90 12.26 5.72
N PRO A 133 -14.93 12.34 6.57
CA PRO A 133 -16.19 12.95 6.17
C PRO A 133 -16.02 14.45 5.93
N GLY A 134 -16.76 14.99 4.96
CA GLY A 134 -16.74 16.40 4.62
C GLY A 134 -15.72 16.81 3.57
N VAL A 135 -14.80 15.93 3.19
CA VAL A 135 -13.98 16.08 1.98
C VAL A 135 -14.39 15.00 0.97
N PRO A 136 -14.75 15.36 -0.27
CA PRO A 136 -15.04 14.34 -1.28
C PRO A 136 -13.82 13.42 -1.49
N ASN A 137 -14.04 12.09 -1.49
CA ASN A 137 -12.97 11.09 -1.60
C ASN A 137 -12.03 11.37 -2.78
N ALA A 138 -12.59 11.70 -3.95
CA ALA A 138 -11.80 12.04 -5.13
C ALA A 138 -10.89 13.27 -4.92
N THR A 139 -11.33 14.24 -4.10
CA THR A 139 -10.54 15.44 -3.79
C THR A 139 -9.37 15.10 -2.88
N LEU A 140 -9.61 14.30 -1.83
CA LEU A 140 -8.54 13.85 -0.92
C LEU A 140 -7.51 13.00 -1.67
N VAL A 141 -7.99 11.96 -2.38
CA VAL A 141 -7.14 11.08 -3.19
C VAL A 141 -6.34 11.88 -4.23
N GLY A 142 -7.00 12.83 -4.92
CA GLY A 142 -6.35 13.70 -5.89
C GLY A 142 -5.28 14.60 -5.28
N ALA A 143 -5.56 15.23 -4.14
CA ALA A 143 -4.60 16.09 -3.44
C ALA A 143 -3.36 15.30 -2.99
N VAL A 144 -3.56 14.14 -2.38
CA VAL A 144 -2.49 13.24 -1.96
C VAL A 144 -1.67 12.76 -3.16
N ALA A 145 -2.32 12.34 -4.24
CA ALA A 145 -1.65 11.86 -5.45
C ALA A 145 -0.81 12.97 -6.13
N VAL A 146 -1.33 14.19 -6.18
CA VAL A 146 -0.57 15.35 -6.67
C VAL A 146 0.62 15.64 -5.75
N GLY A 147 0.44 15.56 -4.43
CA GLY A 147 1.52 15.70 -3.45
C GLY A 147 2.64 14.70 -3.71
N VAL A 148 2.34 13.42 -3.86
CA VAL A 148 3.33 12.38 -4.22
C VAL A 148 3.98 12.67 -5.56
N GLY A 149 3.18 13.02 -6.58
CA GLY A 149 3.69 13.32 -7.91
C GLY A 149 4.71 14.46 -7.93
N VAL A 150 4.41 15.57 -7.23
CA VAL A 150 5.32 16.72 -7.11
C VAL A 150 6.59 16.32 -6.36
N PHE A 151 6.45 15.62 -5.22
CA PHE A 151 7.60 15.24 -4.42
C PHE A 151 8.44 14.13 -5.05
N LEU A 152 7.85 13.27 -5.87
CA LEU A 152 8.61 12.33 -6.69
C LEU A 152 9.48 13.06 -7.70
N VAL A 153 8.96 14.10 -8.35
CA VAL A 153 9.77 14.95 -9.26
C VAL A 153 10.90 15.64 -8.49
N ILE A 154 10.60 16.24 -7.34
CA ILE A 154 11.61 16.87 -6.48
C ILE A 154 12.70 15.86 -6.09
N ALA A 155 12.30 14.65 -5.69
CA ALA A 155 13.20 13.58 -5.30
C ALA A 155 14.08 13.09 -6.47
N MET A 156 13.53 12.99 -7.67
CA MET A 156 14.30 12.66 -8.88
C MET A 156 15.27 13.77 -9.26
N LEU A 157 14.83 15.04 -9.20
CA LEU A 157 15.71 16.20 -9.44
C LEU A 157 16.83 16.26 -8.41
N ARG A 158 16.56 15.94 -7.14
CA ARG A 158 17.58 15.81 -6.10
C ARG A 158 18.71 14.87 -6.51
N ILE A 159 18.36 13.68 -7.02
CA ILE A 159 19.35 12.68 -7.49
C ILE A 159 20.21 13.28 -8.59
N LEU A 160 19.59 13.94 -9.58
CA LEU A 160 20.29 14.55 -10.70
C LEU A 160 21.21 15.70 -10.29
N PHE A 161 20.77 16.56 -9.36
CA PHE A 161 21.53 17.71 -8.85
C PHE A 161 22.45 17.37 -7.66
N ARG A 162 22.48 16.10 -7.20
CA ARG A 162 23.31 15.65 -6.06
C ARG A 162 23.03 16.38 -4.75
N ILE A 163 21.79 16.78 -4.52
CA ILE A 163 21.40 17.47 -3.29
C ILE A 163 21.30 16.42 -2.15
N PRO A 164 21.92 16.64 -0.99
CA PRO A 164 21.88 15.71 0.12
C PRO A 164 20.45 15.60 0.70
N LEU A 165 19.98 14.36 0.93
CA LEU A 165 18.64 14.04 1.39
C LEU A 165 18.31 14.72 2.73
N ASN A 166 19.24 14.67 3.69
CA ASN A 166 19.06 15.21 5.03
C ASN A 166 18.71 16.70 5.02
N ARG A 167 19.36 17.50 4.18
CA ARG A 167 19.06 18.95 4.07
C ARG A 167 17.64 19.18 3.55
N MET A 168 17.22 18.43 2.56
CA MET A 168 15.88 18.56 1.99
C MET A 168 14.81 18.13 3.00
N LEU A 169 15.02 17.02 3.70
CA LEU A 169 14.09 16.56 4.73
C LEU A 169 13.96 17.58 5.85
N ILE A 170 15.08 18.16 6.34
CA ILE A 170 15.04 19.20 7.36
C ILE A 170 14.19 20.39 6.89
N VAL A 171 14.42 20.89 5.69
CA VAL A 171 13.67 22.03 5.15
C VAL A 171 12.17 21.72 5.04
N PHE A 172 11.82 20.56 4.48
CA PHE A 172 10.42 20.19 4.32
C PHE A 172 9.73 19.87 5.64
N TYR A 173 10.39 19.24 6.61
CA TYR A 173 9.79 19.01 7.92
C TYR A 173 9.64 20.31 8.73
N ILE A 174 10.56 21.28 8.60
CA ILE A 174 10.33 22.63 9.15
C ILE A 174 9.08 23.25 8.54
N LEU A 175 8.88 23.11 7.22
CA LEU A 175 7.67 23.59 6.53
C LEU A 175 6.41 22.87 7.03
N VAL A 176 6.46 21.52 7.18
CA VAL A 176 5.36 20.71 7.72
C VAL A 176 4.97 21.19 9.11
N PHE A 177 5.93 21.33 10.03
CA PHE A 177 5.63 21.77 11.40
C PHE A 177 5.20 23.23 11.46
N ALA A 178 5.74 24.11 10.62
CA ALA A 178 5.26 25.48 10.53
C ALA A 178 3.80 25.54 10.02
N LEU A 179 3.45 24.74 9.03
CA LEU A 179 2.09 24.67 8.50
C LEU A 179 1.12 24.03 9.49
N ALA A 180 1.58 23.06 10.28
CA ALA A 180 0.80 22.39 11.31
C ALA A 180 0.24 23.34 12.37
N LEU A 181 0.88 24.49 12.60
CA LEU A 181 0.39 25.51 13.54
C LEU A 181 -0.91 26.20 13.06
N PHE A 182 -1.25 26.09 11.79
CA PHE A 182 -2.41 26.73 11.17
C PHE A 182 -3.51 25.73 10.79
N VAL A 183 -3.21 24.43 10.85
CA VAL A 183 -4.13 23.34 10.47
C VAL A 183 -4.97 22.92 11.68
N PRO A 184 -6.29 22.71 11.52
CA PRO A 184 -7.13 22.16 12.59
C PRO A 184 -6.61 20.83 13.12
N GLU A 185 -6.71 20.61 14.45
CA GLU A 185 -6.17 19.41 15.13
C GLU A 185 -6.68 18.11 14.51
N ASP A 186 -7.97 18.05 14.12
CA ASP A 186 -8.59 16.88 13.50
C ASP A 186 -7.92 16.49 12.18
N PHE A 187 -7.43 17.48 11.43
CA PHE A 187 -6.74 17.23 10.17
C PHE A 187 -5.25 16.91 10.33
N LEU A 188 -4.64 17.20 11.47
CA LEU A 188 -3.22 16.89 11.69
C LEU A 188 -2.98 15.39 11.66
N ALA A 189 -3.83 14.61 12.35
CA ALA A 189 -3.74 13.15 12.34
C ALA A 189 -3.88 12.60 10.91
N ILE A 190 -4.89 13.08 10.16
CA ILE A 190 -5.15 12.68 8.77
C ILE A 190 -3.97 13.04 7.87
N ALA A 191 -3.38 14.23 8.04
CA ALA A 191 -2.26 14.68 7.25
C ALA A 191 -1.03 13.79 7.46
N PHE A 192 -0.66 13.50 8.70
CA PHE A 192 0.48 12.62 8.99
C PHE A 192 0.21 11.18 8.57
N ASP A 193 -1.01 10.68 8.75
CA ASP A 193 -1.41 9.35 8.30
C ASP A 193 -1.34 9.21 6.78
N SER A 194 -1.75 10.24 6.03
CA SER A 194 -1.63 10.26 4.56
C SER A 194 -0.19 10.09 4.07
N GLY A 195 0.81 10.58 4.83
CA GLY A 195 2.22 10.35 4.54
C GLY A 195 2.65 8.89 4.71
N GLY A 196 2.06 8.20 5.69
CA GLY A 196 2.25 6.75 5.91
C GLY A 196 1.54 5.90 4.86
N VAL A 197 0.26 6.20 4.61
CA VAL A 197 -0.59 5.48 3.65
C VAL A 197 0.01 5.45 2.23
N THR A 198 0.70 6.51 1.81
CA THR A 198 1.34 6.55 0.49
C THR A 198 2.64 5.78 0.40
N THR A 199 3.12 5.20 1.50
CA THR A 199 4.24 4.26 1.51
C THR A 199 3.78 2.81 1.52
N GLY A 200 2.62 2.53 0.96
CA GLY A 200 1.99 1.23 0.93
C GLY A 200 2.67 0.21 -0.01
N PRO A 201 2.16 -1.01 0.00
CA PRO A 201 2.78 -2.15 -0.68
C PRO A 201 2.78 -2.08 -2.21
N MET A 202 2.04 -1.15 -2.84
CA MET A 202 2.15 -0.88 -4.29
C MET A 202 3.16 0.22 -4.58
N THR A 203 3.07 1.32 -3.86
CA THR A 203 3.81 2.54 -4.15
C THR A 203 5.29 2.36 -3.87
N VAL A 204 5.66 1.77 -2.74
CA VAL A 204 7.07 1.63 -2.34
C VAL A 204 7.89 0.77 -3.31
N PRO A 205 7.50 -0.47 -3.66
CA PRO A 205 8.28 -1.28 -4.60
C PRO A 205 8.41 -0.60 -5.98
N PHE A 206 7.35 0.12 -6.40
CA PHE A 206 7.37 0.82 -7.67
C PHE A 206 8.31 2.03 -7.66
N ILE A 207 8.19 2.91 -6.66
CA ILE A 207 9.05 4.11 -6.52
C ILE A 207 10.50 3.72 -6.33
N MET A 208 10.79 2.69 -5.54
CA MET A 208 12.14 2.19 -5.36
C MET A 208 12.74 1.62 -6.64
N ALA A 209 11.97 0.79 -7.35
CA ALA A 209 12.39 0.25 -8.64
C ALA A 209 12.63 1.38 -9.68
N LEU A 210 11.79 2.41 -9.66
CA LEU A 210 12.00 3.62 -10.45
C LEU A 210 13.29 4.33 -10.04
N GLY A 211 13.55 4.47 -8.74
CA GLY A 211 14.76 5.06 -8.19
C GLY A 211 16.03 4.34 -8.60
N VAL A 212 16.04 3.01 -8.50
CA VAL A 212 17.14 2.18 -8.99
C VAL A 212 17.35 2.38 -10.50
N GLY A 213 16.25 2.45 -11.27
CA GLY A 213 16.31 2.74 -12.71
C GLY A 213 16.90 4.10 -13.00
N VAL A 214 16.58 5.14 -12.25
CA VAL A 214 17.13 6.49 -12.39
C VAL A 214 18.56 6.57 -11.89
N ALA A 215 18.88 5.95 -10.77
CA ALA A 215 20.20 5.95 -10.17
C ALA A 215 21.22 5.14 -11.00
N SER A 216 20.77 4.15 -11.77
CA SER A 216 21.64 3.33 -12.66
C SER A 216 22.35 4.11 -13.78
N ILE A 217 21.94 5.38 -14.02
CA ILE A 217 22.67 6.29 -14.91
C ILE A 217 23.99 6.73 -14.28
N ARG A 218 24.01 6.80 -12.96
CA ARG A 218 25.15 7.17 -12.15
C ARG A 218 25.80 5.88 -11.70
N SER A 219 26.96 5.57 -12.22
CA SER A 219 27.76 4.40 -11.83
C SER A 219 28.36 4.53 -10.41
N ASP A 220 27.65 5.23 -9.49
CA ASP A 220 28.09 5.52 -8.13
C ASP A 220 27.59 4.44 -7.16
N GLU A 221 28.40 4.11 -6.15
CA GLU A 221 28.05 3.19 -5.05
C GLU A 221 26.84 3.66 -4.22
N ASN A 222 26.45 4.92 -4.32
CA ASN A 222 25.34 5.54 -3.58
C ASN A 222 23.96 5.36 -4.24
N ALA A 223 23.84 4.61 -5.34
CA ALA A 223 22.59 4.43 -6.07
C ALA A 223 21.44 3.83 -5.19
N ALA A 224 21.78 2.92 -4.28
CA ALA A 224 20.83 2.32 -3.36
C ALA A 224 20.32 3.32 -2.30
N GLN A 225 21.22 4.16 -1.75
CA GLN A 225 20.86 5.22 -0.81
C GLN A 225 19.98 6.28 -1.46
N ASP A 226 20.25 6.61 -2.71
CA ASP A 226 19.47 7.58 -3.46
C ASP A 226 18.07 7.09 -3.77
N SER A 227 17.87 5.80 -4.05
CA SER A 227 16.55 5.23 -4.29
C SER A 227 15.67 5.22 -3.03
N PHE A 228 16.25 4.95 -1.85
CA PHE A 228 15.54 5.07 -0.58
C PHE A 228 15.07 6.50 -0.30
N GLY A 229 15.89 7.49 -0.60
CA GLY A 229 15.54 8.90 -0.44
C GLY A 229 14.33 9.35 -1.27
N LEU A 230 13.98 8.64 -2.35
CA LEU A 230 12.75 8.90 -3.10
C LEU A 230 11.50 8.63 -2.26
N VAL A 231 11.44 7.49 -1.57
CA VAL A 231 10.30 7.11 -0.74
C VAL A 231 10.13 8.12 0.41
N ALA A 232 11.22 8.45 1.11
CA ALA A 232 11.19 9.41 2.22
C ALA A 232 10.65 10.79 1.82
N LEU A 233 11.02 11.30 0.65
CA LEU A 233 10.49 12.57 0.14
C LEU A 233 9.04 12.43 -0.34
N CYS A 234 8.68 11.31 -0.98
CA CYS A 234 7.31 11.07 -1.41
C CYS A 234 6.31 11.00 -0.26
N SER A 235 6.73 10.63 0.97
CA SER A 235 5.88 10.66 2.16
C SER A 235 5.58 12.07 2.65
N VAL A 236 6.46 13.03 2.42
CA VAL A 236 6.26 14.43 2.85
C VAL A 236 5.23 15.15 1.97
N GLY A 237 5.17 14.80 0.68
CA GLY A 237 4.24 15.41 -0.27
C GLY A 237 2.77 15.32 0.15
N PRO A 238 2.25 14.13 0.45
CA PRO A 238 0.91 13.93 0.99
C PRO A 238 0.62 14.74 2.24
N ILE A 239 1.53 14.72 3.22
CA ILE A 239 1.37 15.49 4.45
C ILE A 239 1.09 16.96 4.15
N LEU A 240 1.94 17.58 3.33
CA LEU A 240 1.75 18.98 2.93
C LEU A 240 0.48 19.19 2.10
N ALA A 241 0.16 18.27 1.18
CA ALA A 241 -1.04 18.38 0.34
C ALA A 241 -2.32 18.32 1.18
N VAL A 242 -2.40 17.42 2.17
CA VAL A 242 -3.56 17.30 3.06
C VAL A 242 -3.63 18.49 4.02
N MET A 243 -2.51 18.99 4.53
CA MET A 243 -2.49 20.22 5.33
C MET A 243 -3.01 21.44 4.56
N VAL A 244 -2.61 21.59 3.29
CA VAL A 244 -3.14 22.65 2.42
C VAL A 244 -4.63 22.43 2.16
N LEU A 245 -5.05 21.18 1.94
CA LEU A 245 -6.45 20.85 1.75
C LEU A 245 -7.30 21.22 2.97
N ALA A 246 -6.80 20.97 4.18
CA ALA A 246 -7.44 21.33 5.44
C ALA A 246 -7.69 22.84 5.59
N LEU A 247 -6.79 23.67 5.06
CA LEU A 247 -6.98 25.13 5.04
C LEU A 247 -8.05 25.57 4.05
N ILE A 248 -8.29 24.79 2.99
CA ILE A 248 -9.31 25.07 1.97
C ILE A 248 -10.70 24.57 2.42
N TYR A 249 -10.76 23.48 3.20
CA TYR A 249 -11.97 22.86 3.69
C TYR A 249 -12.07 22.96 5.24
N PRO A 250 -12.17 24.15 5.81
CA PRO A 250 -12.26 24.32 7.25
C PRO A 250 -13.59 23.70 7.77
N GLY A 251 -13.50 22.82 8.73
CA GLY A 251 -14.66 22.17 9.37
C GLY A 251 -15.05 20.80 8.78
N ALA A 252 -14.33 20.27 7.81
CA ALA A 252 -14.59 18.94 7.24
C ALA A 252 -14.05 17.78 8.10
N GLY A 253 -13.37 18.05 9.20
CA GLY A 253 -12.67 17.04 10.03
C GLY A 253 -13.54 16.36 11.09
N VAL A 254 -14.86 16.57 11.11
CA VAL A 254 -15.72 15.91 12.11
C VAL A 254 -15.82 14.42 11.77
N TYR A 255 -15.18 13.59 12.59
CA TYR A 255 -15.27 12.14 12.47
C TYR A 255 -16.72 11.66 12.52
N THR A 256 -17.21 11.04 11.46
CA THR A 256 -18.48 10.31 11.47
C THR A 256 -18.20 8.85 11.85
N PRO A 257 -18.81 8.40 12.95
CA PRO A 257 -18.63 7.02 13.37
C PRO A 257 -19.12 6.05 12.31
N VAL A 258 -18.29 5.03 12.01
CA VAL A 258 -18.70 3.93 11.12
C VAL A 258 -19.98 3.31 11.66
N GLU A 259 -21.01 3.24 10.83
CA GLU A 259 -22.25 2.51 11.17
C GLU A 259 -21.92 1.02 11.29
N ILE A 260 -22.28 0.44 12.42
CA ILE A 260 -22.11 -0.99 12.65
C ILE A 260 -23.37 -1.67 12.10
N PRO A 261 -23.28 -2.46 11.02
CA PRO A 261 -24.44 -3.14 10.47
C PRO A 261 -25.06 -4.07 11.54
N SER A 262 -26.35 -3.91 11.79
CA SER A 262 -27.10 -4.86 12.62
C SER A 262 -27.40 -6.11 11.81
N VAL A 263 -26.65 -7.18 12.06
CA VAL A 263 -26.81 -8.48 11.41
C VAL A 263 -27.56 -9.38 12.39
N THR A 264 -28.66 -9.97 11.97
CA THR A 264 -29.51 -10.77 12.85
C THR A 264 -29.26 -12.27 12.75
N ASP A 265 -28.72 -12.72 11.63
CA ASP A 265 -28.43 -14.13 11.38
C ASP A 265 -27.29 -14.33 10.37
N SER A 266 -26.87 -15.58 10.17
CA SER A 266 -25.78 -15.93 9.22
C SER A 266 -26.13 -15.65 7.76
N ARG A 267 -27.42 -15.60 7.41
CA ARG A 267 -27.87 -15.26 6.06
C ARG A 267 -27.75 -13.77 5.80
N ALA A 268 -28.13 -12.94 6.79
CA ALA A 268 -27.93 -11.50 6.73
C ALA A 268 -26.44 -11.13 6.66
N LEU A 269 -25.57 -11.87 7.41
CA LEU A 269 -24.13 -11.72 7.33
C LEU A 269 -23.60 -12.03 5.92
N TRP A 270 -24.02 -13.15 5.33
CA TRP A 270 -23.63 -13.49 3.98
C TRP A 270 -24.09 -12.46 2.96
N HIS A 271 -25.32 -11.96 3.13
CA HIS A 271 -25.89 -10.91 2.27
C HIS A 271 -25.05 -9.61 2.34
N LEU A 272 -24.55 -9.25 3.51
CA LEU A 272 -23.68 -8.08 3.68
C LEU A 272 -22.44 -8.19 2.79
N PHE A 273 -21.74 -9.33 2.81
CA PHE A 273 -20.60 -9.57 1.92
C PHE A 273 -20.98 -9.60 0.44
N GLN A 274 -22.16 -10.15 0.12
CA GLN A 274 -22.65 -10.22 -1.28
C GLN A 274 -22.97 -8.84 -1.87
N VAL A 275 -23.42 -7.89 -1.05
CA VAL A 275 -23.76 -6.53 -1.50
C VAL A 275 -22.47 -5.71 -1.66
N GLU A 276 -21.55 -5.80 -0.71
CA GLU A 276 -20.32 -5.01 -0.70
C GLU A 276 -19.27 -5.50 -1.72
N LEU A 277 -19.14 -6.80 -1.92
CA LEU A 277 -18.14 -7.36 -2.84
C LEU A 277 -18.22 -6.81 -4.28
N PRO A 278 -19.41 -6.68 -4.93
CA PRO A 278 -19.52 -6.06 -6.25
C PRO A 278 -19.11 -4.58 -6.27
N ALA A 279 -19.35 -3.84 -5.20
CA ALA A 279 -18.92 -2.44 -5.08
C ALA A 279 -17.38 -2.37 -5.13
N TYR A 280 -16.69 -3.18 -4.32
CA TYR A 280 -15.23 -3.24 -4.33
C TYR A 280 -14.65 -3.80 -5.63
N LEU A 281 -15.34 -4.70 -6.34
CA LEU A 281 -14.93 -5.12 -7.67
C LEU A 281 -14.85 -3.93 -8.64
N SER A 282 -15.86 -3.06 -8.64
CA SER A 282 -15.87 -1.88 -9.50
C SER A 282 -14.85 -0.81 -9.05
N GLU A 283 -14.75 -0.56 -7.75
CA GLU A 283 -13.84 0.42 -7.17
C GLU A 283 -12.38 0.07 -7.46
N VAL A 284 -11.97 -1.17 -7.20
CA VAL A 284 -10.61 -1.64 -7.47
C VAL A 284 -10.30 -1.65 -8.96
N ALA A 285 -11.28 -1.97 -9.82
CA ALA A 285 -11.09 -1.88 -11.27
C ALA A 285 -10.78 -0.44 -11.70
N VAL A 286 -11.50 0.55 -11.17
CA VAL A 286 -11.28 1.97 -11.45
C VAL A 286 -9.92 2.42 -10.91
N CYS A 287 -9.53 2.01 -9.70
CA CYS A 287 -8.23 2.34 -9.10
C CYS A 287 -7.05 1.75 -9.88
N LEU A 288 -7.16 0.52 -10.38
CA LEU A 288 -6.08 -0.12 -11.14
C LEU A 288 -6.06 0.25 -12.63
N ALA A 289 -7.16 0.78 -13.16
CA ALA A 289 -7.25 1.16 -14.58
C ALA A 289 -6.15 2.16 -15.00
N PRO A 290 -5.82 3.22 -14.25
CA PRO A 290 -4.77 4.16 -14.62
C PRO A 290 -3.39 3.49 -14.79
N ILE A 291 -3.02 2.59 -13.89
CA ILE A 291 -1.71 1.91 -13.95
C ILE A 291 -1.68 0.87 -15.09
N ALA A 292 -2.79 0.17 -15.31
CA ALA A 292 -2.91 -0.77 -16.44
C ALA A 292 -2.85 -0.03 -17.79
N LEU A 293 -3.53 1.10 -17.91
CA LEU A 293 -3.50 1.97 -19.08
C LEU A 293 -2.10 2.55 -19.30
N PHE A 294 -1.47 3.07 -18.25
CA PHE A 294 -0.10 3.57 -18.31
C PHE A 294 0.86 2.49 -18.81
N PHE A 295 0.79 1.27 -18.24
CA PHE A 295 1.59 0.15 -18.70
C PHE A 295 1.32 -0.18 -20.18
N ALA A 296 0.07 -0.22 -20.61
CA ALA A 296 -0.30 -0.51 -22.01
C ALA A 296 0.29 0.53 -22.98
N VAL A 297 0.15 1.82 -22.68
CA VAL A 297 0.72 2.92 -23.47
C VAL A 297 2.25 2.82 -23.48
N PHE A 298 2.87 2.65 -22.33
CA PHE A 298 4.33 2.58 -22.22
C PHE A 298 4.91 1.32 -22.91
N GLN A 299 4.18 0.21 -22.85
CA GLN A 299 4.50 -1.02 -23.58
C GLN A 299 4.49 -0.80 -25.10
N ALA A 300 3.49 -0.08 -25.62
CA ALA A 300 3.34 0.18 -27.05
C ALA A 300 4.43 1.14 -27.56
N VAL A 301 4.70 2.22 -26.82
CA VAL A 301 5.60 3.30 -27.24
C VAL A 301 7.06 2.98 -26.98
N SER A 302 7.42 2.48 -25.79
CA SER A 302 8.79 2.45 -25.31
C SER A 302 9.31 1.04 -25.00
N LEU A 303 8.56 0.25 -24.21
CA LEU A 303 9.09 -0.99 -23.63
C LEU A 303 9.23 -2.13 -24.62
N LYS A 304 8.30 -2.29 -25.55
CA LYS A 304 8.27 -3.34 -26.62
C LYS A 304 8.66 -4.74 -26.13
N LEU A 305 8.08 -5.14 -24.98
CA LEU A 305 8.42 -6.41 -24.33
C LEU A 305 7.91 -7.61 -25.10
N LYS A 306 8.62 -8.74 -24.97
CA LYS A 306 8.17 -10.03 -25.51
C LYS A 306 6.85 -10.47 -24.87
N LYS A 307 5.95 -11.10 -25.63
CA LYS A 307 4.61 -11.54 -25.18
C LYS A 307 4.60 -12.28 -23.84
N LYS A 308 5.59 -13.16 -23.59
CA LYS A 308 5.71 -13.89 -22.30
C LYS A 308 5.91 -12.99 -21.09
N LYS A 309 6.65 -11.87 -21.25
CA LYS A 309 6.88 -10.90 -20.16
C LYS A 309 5.65 -10.04 -19.92
N VAL A 310 4.96 -9.62 -20.99
CA VAL A 310 3.68 -8.90 -20.91
C VAL A 310 2.63 -9.77 -20.20
N LEU A 311 2.48 -11.03 -20.59
CA LEU A 311 1.55 -11.95 -19.94
C LEU A 311 1.84 -12.11 -18.44
N LYS A 312 3.13 -12.18 -18.04
CA LYS A 312 3.47 -12.26 -16.63
C LYS A 312 3.03 -11.01 -15.84
N ILE A 313 3.20 -9.82 -16.42
CA ILE A 313 2.76 -8.55 -15.81
C ILE A 313 1.22 -8.51 -15.72
N VAL A 314 0.52 -8.89 -16.78
CA VAL A 314 -0.96 -8.94 -16.76
C VAL A 314 -1.49 -9.91 -15.70
N ILE A 315 -0.86 -11.08 -15.54
CA ILE A 315 -1.21 -12.02 -14.46
C ILE A 315 -0.92 -11.40 -13.09
N GLY A 316 0.18 -10.66 -12.94
CA GLY A 316 0.47 -9.91 -11.72
C GLY A 316 -0.59 -8.88 -11.40
N ILE A 317 -1.03 -8.08 -12.38
CA ILE A 317 -2.13 -7.11 -12.21
C ILE A 317 -3.43 -7.82 -11.81
N LEU A 318 -3.71 -8.99 -12.37
CA LEU A 318 -4.90 -9.78 -11.99
C LEU A 318 -4.80 -10.28 -10.53
N TYR A 319 -3.63 -10.74 -10.08
CA TYR A 319 -3.42 -11.10 -8.67
C TYR A 319 -3.58 -9.89 -7.76
N THR A 320 -3.04 -8.73 -8.14
CA THR A 320 -3.24 -7.46 -7.43
C THR A 320 -4.73 -7.13 -7.34
N TYR A 321 -5.46 -7.22 -8.44
CA TYR A 321 -6.89 -6.93 -8.48
C TYR A 321 -7.70 -7.83 -7.53
N VAL A 322 -7.56 -9.14 -7.63
CA VAL A 322 -8.27 -10.10 -6.76
C VAL A 322 -7.84 -9.91 -5.31
N GLY A 323 -6.55 -9.73 -5.06
CA GLY A 323 -6.02 -9.49 -3.73
C GLY A 323 -6.60 -8.23 -3.07
N LEU A 324 -6.68 -7.12 -3.80
CA LEU A 324 -7.25 -5.87 -3.32
C LEU A 324 -8.74 -5.96 -3.03
N VAL A 325 -9.51 -6.61 -3.89
CA VAL A 325 -10.96 -6.82 -3.66
C VAL A 325 -11.17 -7.59 -2.37
N LEU A 326 -10.43 -8.68 -2.14
CA LEU A 326 -10.52 -9.43 -0.90
C LEU A 326 -10.06 -8.61 0.32
N PHE A 327 -8.97 -7.86 0.19
CA PHE A 327 -8.45 -7.02 1.25
C PHE A 327 -9.46 -5.94 1.65
N LEU A 328 -9.94 -5.12 0.71
CA LEU A 328 -10.88 -4.04 0.99
C LEU A 328 -12.21 -4.57 1.53
N THR A 329 -12.74 -5.64 0.97
CA THR A 329 -13.97 -6.27 1.48
C THR A 329 -13.75 -6.75 2.92
N GLY A 330 -12.67 -7.45 3.20
CA GLY A 330 -12.35 -7.94 4.55
C GLY A 330 -12.10 -6.83 5.56
N ALA A 331 -11.41 -5.77 5.16
CA ALA A 331 -11.12 -4.63 6.00
C ALA A 331 -12.39 -3.83 6.33
N ASN A 332 -13.16 -3.44 5.33
CA ASN A 332 -14.30 -2.54 5.52
C ASN A 332 -15.52 -3.26 6.11
N VAL A 333 -15.80 -4.51 5.71
CA VAL A 333 -16.97 -5.27 6.23
C VAL A 333 -16.65 -5.97 7.55
N GLY A 334 -15.41 -6.39 7.77
CA GLY A 334 -15.00 -7.13 8.96
C GLY A 334 -14.26 -6.30 10.00
N PHE A 335 -13.10 -5.76 9.64
CA PHE A 335 -12.21 -5.11 10.60
C PHE A 335 -12.75 -3.77 11.11
N MET A 336 -13.19 -2.88 10.23
CA MET A 336 -13.61 -1.53 10.60
C MET A 336 -14.80 -1.51 11.56
N PRO A 337 -15.90 -2.28 11.37
CA PRO A 337 -16.99 -2.32 12.33
C PRO A 337 -16.57 -2.84 13.71
N ALA A 338 -15.75 -3.90 13.74
CA ALA A 338 -15.26 -4.47 15.00
C ALA A 338 -14.32 -3.51 15.74
N ALA A 339 -13.39 -2.87 15.03
CA ALA A 339 -12.48 -1.87 15.59
C ALA A 339 -13.25 -0.64 16.13
N SER A 340 -14.22 -0.15 15.36
CA SER A 340 -15.09 0.97 15.75
C SER A 340 -15.91 0.65 17.00
N TYR A 341 -16.45 -0.57 17.07
CA TYR A 341 -17.20 -1.03 18.24
C TYR A 341 -16.29 -1.11 19.48
N LEU A 342 -15.13 -1.79 19.36
CA LEU A 342 -14.18 -1.91 20.46
C LEU A 342 -13.71 -0.54 20.97
N SER A 343 -13.32 0.35 20.07
CA SER A 343 -12.84 1.68 20.43
C SER A 343 -13.88 2.48 21.20
N ARG A 344 -15.15 2.43 20.78
CA ARG A 344 -16.26 3.10 21.49
C ARG A 344 -16.51 2.50 22.87
N GLN A 345 -16.51 1.19 22.99
CA GLN A 345 -16.73 0.51 24.27
C GLN A 345 -15.60 0.82 25.25
N ILE A 346 -14.35 0.74 24.83
CA ILE A 346 -13.19 1.01 25.69
C ILE A 346 -13.12 2.51 26.05
N ALA A 347 -13.41 3.41 25.12
CA ALA A 347 -13.43 4.84 25.38
C ALA A 347 -14.48 5.25 26.44
N GLY A 348 -15.59 4.49 26.54
CA GLY A 348 -16.63 4.67 27.55
C GLY A 348 -16.29 4.13 28.94
N LEU A 349 -15.18 3.40 29.10
CA LEU A 349 -14.78 2.85 30.40
C LEU A 349 -14.15 3.93 31.31
N SER A 350 -14.30 3.75 32.63
CA SER A 350 -13.65 4.62 33.64
C SER A 350 -12.13 4.59 33.59
N PHE A 351 -11.54 3.56 32.98
CA PHE A 351 -10.11 3.35 32.78
C PHE A 351 -9.72 3.38 31.30
N ASN A 352 -10.28 4.30 30.53
CA ASN A 352 -10.06 4.45 29.09
C ASN A 352 -8.59 4.65 28.67
N TRP A 353 -7.71 5.03 29.63
CA TRP A 353 -6.26 5.10 29.41
C TRP A 353 -5.66 3.80 28.85
N ILE A 354 -6.33 2.66 29.01
CA ILE A 354 -5.91 1.37 28.46
C ILE A 354 -5.83 1.40 26.91
N LEU A 355 -6.51 2.35 26.26
CA LEU A 355 -6.37 2.57 24.81
C LEU A 355 -4.94 2.88 24.39
N ILE A 356 -4.15 3.57 25.25
CA ILE A 356 -2.77 3.92 24.96
C ILE A 356 -1.89 2.68 24.82
N PRO A 357 -1.77 1.78 25.82
CA PRO A 357 -0.95 0.57 25.68
C PRO A 357 -1.47 -0.38 24.61
N ILE A 358 -2.80 -0.48 24.41
CA ILE A 358 -3.39 -1.26 23.32
C ILE A 358 -2.96 -0.69 21.96
N GLY A 359 -3.07 0.64 21.77
CA GLY A 359 -2.63 1.31 20.55
C GLY A 359 -1.14 1.14 20.29
N MET A 360 -0.30 1.22 21.33
CA MET A 360 1.14 0.97 21.23
C MET A 360 1.44 -0.47 20.77
N LEU A 361 0.75 -1.46 21.35
CA LEU A 361 0.93 -2.87 21.00
C LEU A 361 0.45 -3.16 19.57
N MET A 362 -0.70 -2.63 19.19
CA MET A 362 -1.22 -2.75 17.82
C MET A 362 -0.28 -2.08 16.82
N GLY A 363 0.16 -0.85 17.09
CA GLY A 363 1.10 -0.12 16.25
C GLY A 363 2.43 -0.87 16.06
N TRP A 364 2.95 -1.50 17.12
CA TRP A 364 4.12 -2.36 17.02
C TRP A 364 3.94 -3.50 16.02
N PHE A 365 2.83 -4.24 16.09
CA PHE A 365 2.57 -5.35 15.17
C PHE A 365 2.30 -4.86 13.75
N ILE A 366 1.60 -3.73 13.57
CA ILE A 366 1.35 -3.14 12.26
C ILE A 366 2.67 -2.75 11.59
N VAL A 367 3.55 -2.06 12.30
CA VAL A 367 4.86 -1.63 11.76
C VAL A 367 5.74 -2.84 11.41
N GLN A 368 5.76 -3.88 12.25
CA GLN A 368 6.51 -5.11 11.92
C GLN A 368 5.96 -5.85 10.70
N ALA A 369 4.68 -5.69 10.43
CA ALA A 369 4.00 -6.35 9.34
C ALA A 369 4.07 -5.56 8.02
N GLU A 370 4.44 -4.27 8.09
CA GLU A 370 4.46 -3.36 6.94
C GLU A 370 5.56 -3.77 5.94
N PRO A 371 5.21 -4.09 4.68
CA PRO A 371 6.18 -4.48 3.66
C PRO A 371 7.25 -3.41 3.40
N ALA A 372 6.89 -2.12 3.52
CA ALA A 372 7.83 -1.03 3.36
C ALA A 372 8.94 -1.05 4.43
N VAL A 373 8.60 -1.43 5.67
CA VAL A 373 9.56 -1.56 6.78
C VAL A 373 10.54 -2.71 6.53
N HIS A 374 10.06 -3.85 6.00
CA HIS A 374 10.95 -4.96 5.62
C HIS A 374 11.93 -4.57 4.51
N VAL A 375 11.45 -3.83 3.51
CA VAL A 375 12.31 -3.31 2.44
C VAL A 375 13.34 -2.33 3.00
N LEU A 376 12.93 -1.44 3.91
CA LEU A 376 13.82 -0.50 4.60
C LEU A 376 14.89 -1.25 5.40
N ASN A 377 14.49 -2.19 6.23
CA ASN A 377 15.40 -2.97 7.07
C ASN A 377 16.46 -3.67 6.20
N LYS A 378 16.03 -4.32 5.13
CA LYS A 378 16.94 -4.97 4.19
C LYS A 378 17.93 -4.00 3.55
N GLN A 379 17.50 -2.79 3.20
CA GLN A 379 18.39 -1.77 2.66
C GLN A 379 19.38 -1.24 3.69
N VAL A 380 18.92 -1.03 4.93
CA VAL A 380 19.82 -0.63 6.03
C VAL A 380 20.89 -1.72 6.26
N GLU A 381 20.51 -2.99 6.24
CA GLU A 381 21.44 -4.10 6.34
C GLU A 381 22.45 -4.12 5.18
N GLU A 382 22.00 -3.93 3.94
CA GLU A 382 22.87 -3.88 2.76
C GLU A 382 23.83 -2.69 2.81
N ILE A 383 23.35 -1.49 3.15
CA ILE A 383 24.16 -0.25 3.23
C ILE A 383 25.20 -0.35 4.36
N THR A 384 24.82 -0.93 5.49
CA THR A 384 25.70 -1.11 6.64
C THR A 384 26.59 -2.35 6.53
N SER A 385 26.54 -3.07 5.41
CA SER A 385 27.27 -4.34 5.19
C SER A 385 27.02 -5.35 6.33
N GLY A 386 25.78 -5.41 6.84
CA GLY A 386 25.37 -6.31 7.92
C GLY A 386 25.71 -5.82 9.34
N ALA A 387 26.23 -4.61 9.51
CA ALA A 387 26.51 -4.06 10.85
C ALA A 387 25.22 -3.78 11.65
N ILE A 388 24.13 -3.45 10.96
CA ILE A 388 22.78 -3.34 11.53
C ILE A 388 21.94 -4.43 10.82
N PRO A 389 21.61 -5.53 11.50
CA PRO A 389 20.77 -6.59 10.94
C PRO A 389 19.33 -6.09 10.76
N GLY A 390 18.64 -6.58 9.74
CA GLY A 390 17.26 -6.22 9.42
C GLY A 390 16.22 -6.75 10.40
#